data_12afd537dd2085ac226d1466124ce599
#
_entry.id   12afd537dd2085ac226d1466124ce599
#
_cell.length_a   1.000
_cell.length_b   1.000
_cell.length_c   1.000
_cell.angle_alpha   90.00
_cell.angle_beta   90.00
_cell.angle_gamma   90.00
#
_symmetry.space_group_name_H-M   'P 1'
#
loop_
_entity.id
_entity.type
_entity.pdbx_description
1 polymer ?
#
loop_
_entity_poly.entity_id
_entity_poly.type
_entity_poly.pdbx_seq_one_letter_code
_entity_poly.pdbx_strand_id
1 'polypeptide(L)'
;MLGLDIVYRDDSIIVVNKPAGLLSVPGRGDDKQDCVVARVKRLFPDCLDQPSVHRLDMDTSGLLVLAFTQEAHRDLSIQFIKRQVHKRYVALLEGVVPKDSGQIELAFRYDPDNRPRQKYDPVLGKWGTTVWQKIRVEPFGEDKVLVTRIQFEPLTGRTHQLRLHSAHEKGLGHPIVGDRLYGSGSETSRLMLHAYTLQFTHPSTGQAMRFTLDPDF
;
A
#
# COMPACT_ATOMS: atom_id res chain seq x y z
N MET A 1 20.33 -13.70 3.32
CA MET A 1 20.52 -12.71 2.23
C MET A 1 19.36 -11.72 2.25
N LEU A 2 19.65 -10.43 2.38
CA LEU A 2 18.63 -9.36 2.35
C LEU A 2 18.24 -9.07 0.87
N GLY A 3 17.67 -10.06 0.18
CA GLY A 3 17.25 -9.91 -1.20
C GLY A 3 16.00 -9.05 -1.35
N LEU A 4 15.84 -8.40 -2.51
CA LEU A 4 14.59 -7.87 -3.00
C LEU A 4 14.05 -8.80 -4.08
N ASP A 5 12.77 -9.07 -4.03
CA ASP A 5 12.06 -9.74 -5.11
C ASP A 5 11.77 -8.71 -6.22
N ILE A 6 12.50 -8.82 -7.34
CA ILE A 6 12.44 -7.90 -8.47
C ILE A 6 11.45 -8.44 -9.48
N VAL A 7 10.35 -7.72 -9.69
CA VAL A 7 9.29 -8.07 -10.65
C VAL A 7 9.63 -7.60 -12.06
N TYR A 8 10.26 -6.41 -12.18
CA TYR A 8 10.69 -5.83 -13.45
C TYR A 8 11.84 -4.85 -13.22
N ARG A 9 12.73 -4.74 -14.21
CA ARG A 9 13.80 -3.75 -14.22
C ARG A 9 14.21 -3.43 -15.64
N ASP A 10 14.50 -2.14 -15.89
CA ASP A 10 15.26 -1.62 -17.04
C ASP A 10 16.21 -0.51 -16.59
N ASP A 11 16.68 0.32 -17.53
CA ASP A 11 17.61 1.43 -17.24
C ASP A 11 16.94 2.62 -16.55
N SER A 12 15.61 2.71 -16.55
CA SER A 12 14.84 3.85 -16.08
C SER A 12 14.11 3.60 -14.78
N ILE A 13 13.63 2.37 -14.57
CA ILE A 13 12.76 2.00 -13.44
C ILE A 13 13.06 0.60 -12.90
N ILE A 14 12.64 0.38 -11.67
CA ILE A 14 12.54 -0.95 -11.08
C ILE A 14 11.17 -1.11 -10.40
N VAL A 15 10.53 -2.26 -10.59
CA VAL A 15 9.33 -2.67 -9.85
C VAL A 15 9.69 -3.85 -8.98
N VAL A 16 9.39 -3.75 -7.70
CA VAL A 16 9.70 -4.79 -6.71
C VAL A 16 8.45 -5.27 -5.99
N ASN A 17 8.47 -6.49 -5.51
CA ASN A 17 7.55 -7.01 -4.52
C ASN A 17 8.11 -6.67 -3.13
N LYS A 18 7.56 -5.67 -2.48
CA LYS A 18 7.94 -5.31 -1.11
C LYS A 18 7.35 -6.31 -0.12
N PRO A 19 8.13 -6.98 0.72
CA PRO A 19 7.57 -7.80 1.79
C PRO A 19 6.87 -6.95 2.86
N ALA A 20 5.92 -7.54 3.59
CA ALA A 20 5.39 -6.94 4.81
C ALA A 20 6.51 -6.79 5.86
N GLY A 21 6.42 -5.76 6.72
CA GLY A 21 7.40 -5.47 7.76
C GLY A 21 8.64 -4.71 7.28
N LEU A 22 8.83 -4.50 5.96
CA LEU A 22 9.93 -3.70 5.41
C LEU A 22 9.45 -2.28 5.10
N LEU A 23 10.23 -1.27 5.49
CA LEU A 23 9.97 0.11 5.11
C LEU A 23 10.19 0.34 3.61
N SER A 24 9.43 1.24 2.99
CA SER A 24 9.66 1.68 1.60
C SER A 24 10.86 2.61 1.48
N VAL A 25 11.00 3.53 2.44
CA VAL A 25 12.06 4.55 2.53
C VAL A 25 12.63 4.57 3.95
N PRO A 26 13.83 5.12 4.18
CA PRO A 26 14.41 5.17 5.52
C PRO A 26 13.47 5.83 6.53
N GLY A 27 13.35 5.23 7.70
CA GLY A 27 12.64 5.79 8.83
C GLY A 27 13.49 6.73 9.66
N ARG A 28 12.92 7.26 10.73
CA ARG A 28 13.68 8.06 11.72
C ARG A 28 14.37 7.12 12.70
N GLY A 29 15.67 7.36 12.94
CA GLY A 29 16.51 6.57 13.84
C GLY A 29 17.34 5.51 13.10
N ASP A 30 18.44 5.08 13.71
CA ASP A 30 19.42 4.17 13.10
C ASP A 30 18.88 2.76 12.94
N ASP A 31 17.91 2.38 13.75
CA ASP A 31 17.21 1.09 13.72
C ASP A 31 16.23 0.94 12.53
N LYS A 32 15.95 2.03 11.78
CA LYS A 32 14.96 2.08 10.69
C LYS A 32 15.56 2.43 9.33
N GLN A 33 16.82 2.09 9.13
CA GLN A 33 17.52 2.39 7.88
C GLN A 33 17.35 1.27 6.83
N ASP A 34 17.08 0.02 7.23
CA ASP A 34 16.77 -1.04 6.27
C ASP A 34 15.38 -0.82 5.65
N CYS A 35 15.38 -0.60 4.35
CA CYS A 35 14.19 -0.30 3.57
C CYS A 35 14.40 -0.68 2.09
N VAL A 36 13.33 -0.65 1.30
CA VAL A 36 13.42 -0.96 -0.14
C VAL A 36 14.45 -0.05 -0.82
N VAL A 37 14.42 1.27 -0.58
CA VAL A 37 15.37 2.22 -1.18
C VAL A 37 16.82 1.84 -0.83
N ALA A 38 17.12 1.57 0.43
CA ALA A 38 18.47 1.19 0.85
C ALA A 38 18.94 -0.12 0.21
N ARG A 39 18.05 -1.10 0.08
CA ARG A 39 18.35 -2.37 -0.58
C ARG A 39 18.55 -2.21 -2.10
N VAL A 40 17.72 -1.38 -2.77
CA VAL A 40 17.89 -1.04 -4.20
C VAL A 40 19.23 -0.36 -4.43
N LYS A 41 19.58 0.64 -3.62
CA LYS A 41 20.88 1.34 -3.72
C LYS A 41 22.08 0.41 -3.52
N ARG A 42 21.96 -0.58 -2.66
CA ARG A 42 23.03 -1.57 -2.46
C ARG A 42 23.19 -2.49 -3.67
N LEU A 43 22.09 -2.85 -4.34
CA LEU A 43 22.12 -3.68 -5.55
C LEU A 43 22.49 -2.90 -6.80
N PHE A 44 22.14 -1.61 -6.85
CA PHE A 44 22.34 -0.70 -7.98
C PHE A 44 22.92 0.63 -7.50
N PRO A 45 24.24 0.71 -7.22
CA PRO A 45 24.87 1.89 -6.61
C PRO A 45 24.74 3.16 -7.45
N ASP A 46 24.63 3.03 -8.76
CA ASP A 46 24.51 4.15 -9.70
C ASP A 46 23.08 4.72 -9.82
N CYS A 47 22.10 4.13 -9.13
CA CYS A 47 20.74 4.67 -9.14
C CYS A 47 20.65 5.98 -8.34
N LEU A 48 19.54 6.71 -8.52
CA LEU A 48 19.27 7.95 -7.78
C LEU A 48 19.40 7.78 -6.26
N ASP A 49 19.84 8.82 -5.58
CA ASP A 49 19.88 8.85 -4.11
C ASP A 49 18.50 8.68 -3.47
N GLN A 50 17.48 9.25 -4.08
CA GLN A 50 16.09 9.14 -3.65
C GLN A 50 15.21 8.63 -4.81
N PRO A 51 15.24 7.32 -5.10
CA PRO A 51 14.53 6.75 -6.25
C PRO A 51 13.01 6.60 -6.03
N SER A 52 12.51 6.86 -4.82
CA SER A 52 11.11 6.62 -4.42
C SER A 52 10.19 7.72 -4.94
N VAL A 53 9.20 7.37 -5.77
CA VAL A 53 8.16 8.26 -6.29
C VAL A 53 6.83 8.08 -5.52
N HIS A 54 6.67 7.00 -4.80
CA HIS A 54 5.56 6.71 -3.87
C HIS A 54 6.03 5.74 -2.79
N ARG A 55 5.14 5.43 -1.86
CA ARG A 55 5.46 4.50 -0.76
C ARG A 55 4.28 3.61 -0.41
N LEU A 56 4.59 2.42 0.07
CA LEU A 56 3.69 1.56 0.84
C LEU A 56 4.02 1.71 2.33
N ASP A 57 3.04 1.49 3.18
CA ASP A 57 3.28 1.41 4.62
C ASP A 57 4.19 0.20 4.95
N MET A 58 4.85 0.22 6.09
CA MET A 58 5.79 -0.82 6.51
C MET A 58 5.18 -2.21 6.39
N ASP A 59 3.97 -2.39 6.92
CA ASP A 59 3.31 -3.69 6.98
C ASP A 59 2.55 -4.07 5.70
N THR A 60 2.33 -3.12 4.77
CA THR A 60 1.72 -3.40 3.46
C THR A 60 2.73 -4.07 2.55
N SER A 61 2.37 -5.23 1.98
CA SER A 61 3.19 -5.94 0.99
C SER A 61 2.81 -5.57 -0.46
N GLY A 62 3.61 -6.01 -1.44
CA GLY A 62 3.30 -5.99 -2.86
C GLY A 62 4.04 -4.95 -3.69
N LEU A 63 3.46 -4.60 -4.82
CA LEU A 63 4.09 -3.86 -5.91
C LEU A 63 4.48 -2.42 -5.53
N LEU A 64 5.75 -2.09 -5.74
CA LEU A 64 6.33 -0.78 -5.53
C LEU A 64 7.25 -0.44 -6.69
N VAL A 65 7.05 0.72 -7.35
CA VAL A 65 7.92 1.22 -8.40
C VAL A 65 8.88 2.28 -7.87
N LEU A 66 10.16 2.22 -8.32
CA LEU A 66 11.17 3.22 -8.05
C LEU A 66 11.80 3.65 -9.39
N ALA A 67 12.30 4.88 -9.44
CA ALA A 67 12.96 5.44 -10.62
C ALA A 67 14.49 5.36 -10.47
N PHE A 68 15.17 5.03 -11.55
CA PHE A 68 16.65 5.02 -11.60
C PHE A 68 17.24 6.32 -12.12
N THR A 69 16.48 7.07 -12.94
CA THR A 69 16.94 8.35 -13.51
C THR A 69 16.09 9.52 -13.02
N GLN A 70 16.64 10.74 -13.09
CA GLN A 70 15.90 11.95 -12.68
C GLN A 70 14.68 12.21 -13.58
N GLU A 71 14.80 11.92 -14.88
CA GLU A 71 13.70 12.05 -15.84
C GLU A 71 12.56 11.11 -15.49
N ALA A 72 12.88 9.83 -15.22
CA ALA A 72 11.89 8.83 -14.80
C ALA A 72 11.25 9.20 -13.46
N HIS A 73 12.03 9.70 -12.50
CA HIS A 73 11.51 10.14 -11.20
C HIS A 73 10.54 11.31 -11.36
N ARG A 74 10.90 12.31 -12.18
CA ARG A 74 10.05 13.47 -12.45
C ARG A 74 8.74 13.07 -13.13
N ASP A 75 8.83 12.25 -14.18
CA ASP A 75 7.66 11.81 -14.95
C ASP A 75 6.71 10.99 -14.08
N LEU A 76 7.19 9.92 -13.40
CA LEU A 76 6.37 9.11 -12.51
C LEU A 76 5.75 9.95 -11.38
N SER A 77 6.50 10.89 -10.79
CA SER A 77 5.96 11.79 -9.77
C SER A 77 4.79 12.61 -10.30
N ILE A 78 4.88 13.11 -11.54
CA ILE A 78 3.79 13.84 -12.21
C ILE A 78 2.58 12.90 -12.41
N GLN A 79 2.79 11.66 -12.86
CA GLN A 79 1.71 10.67 -13.03
C GLN A 79 1.00 10.38 -11.70
N PHE A 80 1.74 10.25 -10.57
CA PHE A 80 1.13 10.11 -9.25
C PHE A 80 0.32 11.34 -8.82
N ILE A 81 0.88 12.54 -9.02
CA ILE A 81 0.19 13.82 -8.69
C ILE A 81 -1.08 13.96 -9.51
N LYS A 82 -1.04 13.66 -10.81
CA LYS A 82 -2.18 13.74 -11.73
C LYS A 82 -3.15 12.56 -11.60
N ARG A 83 -2.90 11.58 -10.70
CA ARG A 83 -3.70 10.37 -10.51
C ARG A 83 -3.83 9.51 -11.76
N GLN A 84 -2.81 9.49 -12.59
CA GLN A 84 -2.72 8.66 -13.79
C GLN A 84 -2.18 7.26 -13.49
N VAL A 85 -1.68 7.02 -12.27
CA VAL A 85 -1.25 5.70 -11.80
C VAL A 85 -2.43 5.00 -11.17
N HIS A 86 -2.85 3.86 -11.75
CA HIS A 86 -3.92 3.03 -11.22
C HIS A 86 -3.35 1.95 -10.32
N LYS A 87 -3.95 1.80 -9.14
CA LYS A 87 -3.50 0.85 -8.11
C LYS A 87 -4.70 0.06 -7.62
N ARG A 88 -4.52 -1.26 -7.49
CA ARG A 88 -5.47 -2.11 -6.78
C ARG A 88 -4.78 -2.85 -5.66
N TYR A 89 -5.49 -3.02 -4.59
CA TYR A 89 -5.04 -3.74 -3.40
C TYR A 89 -6.01 -4.86 -3.11
N VAL A 90 -5.51 -5.95 -2.57
CA VAL A 90 -6.32 -7.01 -1.98
C VAL A 90 -6.10 -7.01 -0.47
N ALA A 91 -7.17 -7.16 0.28
CA ALA A 91 -7.12 -7.27 1.74
C ALA A 91 -8.09 -8.33 2.25
N LEU A 92 -7.79 -8.90 3.44
CA LEU A 92 -8.74 -9.66 4.22
C LEU A 92 -9.26 -8.77 5.35
N LEU A 93 -10.57 -8.63 5.46
CA LEU A 93 -11.23 -7.87 6.52
C LEU A 93 -11.83 -8.80 7.57
N GLU A 94 -11.78 -8.41 8.84
CA GLU A 94 -12.39 -9.14 9.94
C GLU A 94 -13.91 -9.23 9.76
N GLY A 95 -14.45 -10.45 9.84
CA GLY A 95 -15.89 -10.70 9.74
C GLY A 95 -16.45 -10.63 8.31
N VAL A 96 -17.78 -10.49 8.23
CA VAL A 96 -18.55 -10.51 6.98
C VAL A 96 -19.04 -9.11 6.63
N VAL A 97 -18.45 -8.51 5.59
CA VAL A 97 -18.92 -7.23 5.05
C VAL A 97 -20.24 -7.44 4.33
N PRO A 98 -21.34 -6.76 4.74
CA PRO A 98 -22.68 -7.06 4.23
C PRO A 98 -22.90 -6.65 2.76
N LYS A 99 -22.29 -5.54 2.32
CA LYS A 99 -22.41 -5.04 0.95
C LYS A 99 -21.40 -5.69 0.01
N ASP A 100 -21.69 -5.71 -1.30
CA ASP A 100 -20.80 -6.30 -2.31
C ASP A 100 -19.80 -5.31 -2.90
N SER A 101 -20.13 -4.03 -2.93
CA SER A 101 -19.26 -2.97 -3.45
C SER A 101 -19.69 -1.60 -2.94
N GLY A 102 -18.83 -0.61 -3.15
CA GLY A 102 -19.15 0.77 -2.82
C GLY A 102 -17.97 1.72 -2.94
N GLN A 103 -18.19 2.93 -2.45
CA GLN A 103 -17.18 3.97 -2.33
C GLN A 103 -17.14 4.47 -0.90
N ILE A 104 -15.94 4.71 -0.39
CA ILE A 104 -15.71 5.27 0.94
C ILE A 104 -15.07 6.64 0.76
N GLU A 105 -15.62 7.64 1.42
CA GLU A 105 -15.09 8.99 1.49
C GLU A 105 -14.99 9.42 2.95
N LEU A 106 -13.76 9.56 3.45
CA LEU A 106 -13.51 10.01 4.81
C LEU A 106 -12.47 11.13 4.82
N ALA A 107 -12.71 12.15 5.62
CA ALA A 107 -11.71 13.16 5.92
C ALA A 107 -10.93 12.75 7.19
N PHE A 108 -9.60 12.69 7.10
CA PHE A 108 -8.76 12.26 8.21
C PHE A 108 -7.40 12.95 8.21
N ARG A 109 -6.78 12.96 9.35
CA ARG A 109 -5.46 13.55 9.58
C ARG A 109 -4.64 12.75 10.58
N TYR A 110 -3.36 13.09 10.67
CA TYR A 110 -2.46 12.55 11.67
C TYR A 110 -3.01 12.74 13.09
N ASP A 111 -2.95 11.67 13.89
CA ASP A 111 -3.28 11.70 15.32
C ASP A 111 -1.99 11.86 16.14
N PRO A 112 -1.68 13.05 16.66
CA PRO A 112 -0.46 13.28 17.40
C PRO A 112 -0.41 12.52 18.72
N ASP A 113 -1.57 12.22 19.30
CA ASP A 113 -1.69 11.56 20.60
C ASP A 113 -1.51 10.04 20.50
N ASN A 114 -1.78 9.45 19.32
CA ASN A 114 -1.72 8.02 19.06
C ASN A 114 -0.84 7.67 17.85
N ARG A 115 0.42 8.13 17.87
CA ARG A 115 1.38 7.89 16.77
C ARG A 115 1.59 6.39 16.50
N PRO A 116 1.65 5.96 15.24
CA PRO A 116 1.59 6.71 13.97
C PRO A 116 0.18 6.76 13.33
N ARG A 117 -0.88 6.63 14.11
CA ARG A 117 -2.28 6.56 13.64
C ARG A 117 -2.72 7.82 12.90
N GLN A 118 -3.70 7.62 12.03
CA GLN A 118 -4.57 8.67 11.49
C GLN A 118 -5.91 8.61 12.23
N LYS A 119 -6.60 9.76 12.37
CA LYS A 119 -7.94 9.84 12.93
C LYS A 119 -8.90 10.55 12.00
N TYR A 120 -10.15 10.10 12.03
CA TYR A 120 -11.24 10.80 11.33
C TYR A 120 -11.38 12.21 11.91
N ASP A 121 -11.43 13.19 11.02
CA ASP A 121 -11.62 14.59 11.36
C ASP A 121 -12.30 15.29 10.18
N PRO A 122 -13.63 15.51 10.25
CA PRO A 122 -14.37 16.10 9.13
C PRO A 122 -14.08 17.58 8.91
N VAL A 123 -13.45 18.25 9.89
CA VAL A 123 -13.17 19.69 9.83
C VAL A 123 -11.77 19.98 9.32
N LEU A 124 -10.76 19.32 9.91
CA LEU A 124 -9.34 19.58 9.62
C LEU A 124 -8.69 18.48 8.78
N GLY A 125 -9.38 17.37 8.56
CA GLY A 125 -8.88 16.23 7.81
C GLY A 125 -8.82 16.50 6.31
N LYS A 126 -7.95 15.75 5.64
CA LYS A 126 -7.90 15.72 4.17
C LYS A 126 -8.73 14.55 3.67
N TRP A 127 -9.59 14.79 2.69
CA TRP A 127 -10.44 13.77 2.10
C TRP A 127 -9.62 12.66 1.42
N GLY A 128 -9.97 11.42 1.73
CA GLY A 128 -9.53 10.21 1.06
C GLY A 128 -10.73 9.53 0.42
N THR A 129 -10.56 9.03 -0.81
CA THR A 129 -11.60 8.32 -1.57
C THR A 129 -11.07 6.96 -2.01
N THR A 130 -11.84 5.91 -1.74
CA THR A 130 -11.53 4.52 -2.13
C THR A 130 -12.77 3.85 -2.67
N VAL A 131 -12.70 3.32 -3.88
CA VAL A 131 -13.68 2.38 -4.43
C VAL A 131 -13.30 0.97 -3.97
N TRP A 132 -14.29 0.13 -3.68
CA TRP A 132 -14.05 -1.23 -3.23
C TRP A 132 -15.08 -2.22 -3.77
N GLN A 133 -14.67 -3.48 -3.87
CA GLN A 133 -15.49 -4.60 -4.29
C GLN A 133 -15.17 -5.83 -3.45
N LYS A 134 -16.20 -6.49 -2.93
CA LYS A 134 -16.09 -7.79 -2.27
C LYS A 134 -15.77 -8.86 -3.32
N ILE A 135 -14.74 -9.66 -3.06
CA ILE A 135 -14.38 -10.80 -3.90
C ILE A 135 -15.14 -12.03 -3.40
N ARG A 136 -15.01 -12.34 -2.09
CA ARG A 136 -15.69 -13.47 -1.44
C ARG A 136 -15.59 -13.38 0.08
N VAL A 137 -16.38 -14.20 0.74
CA VAL A 137 -16.23 -14.53 2.16
C VAL A 137 -15.55 -15.89 2.24
N GLU A 138 -14.56 -16.05 3.11
CA GLU A 138 -13.79 -17.27 3.25
C GLU A 138 -13.38 -17.52 4.72
N PRO A 139 -13.12 -18.78 5.12
CA PRO A 139 -12.53 -19.10 6.41
C PRO A 139 -11.05 -18.73 6.42
N PHE A 140 -10.55 -18.23 7.56
CA PHE A 140 -9.16 -17.83 7.75
C PHE A 140 -8.63 -18.33 9.09
N GLY A 141 -7.34 -18.71 9.14
CA GLY A 141 -6.68 -19.23 10.32
C GLY A 141 -7.11 -20.64 10.72
N GLU A 142 -6.54 -21.15 11.81
CA GLU A 142 -6.83 -22.49 12.33
C GLU A 142 -8.27 -22.60 12.81
N ASP A 143 -8.79 -21.55 13.45
CA ASP A 143 -10.17 -21.49 13.96
C ASP A 143 -11.22 -21.25 12.87
N LYS A 144 -10.80 -21.12 11.59
CA LYS A 144 -11.69 -20.89 10.43
C LYS A 144 -12.66 -19.71 10.63
N VAL A 145 -12.19 -18.64 11.27
CA VAL A 145 -12.96 -17.41 11.44
C VAL A 145 -13.31 -16.84 10.06
N LEU A 146 -14.57 -16.44 9.88
CA LEU A 146 -14.98 -15.85 8.60
C LEU A 146 -14.35 -14.48 8.41
N VAL A 147 -13.74 -14.29 7.26
CA VAL A 147 -13.19 -13.02 6.80
C VAL A 147 -13.74 -12.67 5.43
N THR A 148 -13.69 -11.40 5.07
CA THR A 148 -14.11 -10.92 3.73
C THR A 148 -12.88 -10.49 2.95
N ARG A 149 -12.65 -11.14 1.80
CA ARG A 149 -11.64 -10.71 0.82
C ARG A 149 -12.20 -9.58 -0.02
N ILE A 150 -11.50 -8.44 -0.01
CA ILE A 150 -11.90 -7.21 -0.70
C ILE A 150 -10.80 -6.75 -1.64
N GLN A 151 -11.20 -6.25 -2.82
CA GLN A 151 -10.36 -5.46 -3.70
C GLN A 151 -10.64 -3.98 -3.45
N PHE A 152 -9.60 -3.20 -3.20
CA PHE A 152 -9.64 -1.74 -3.09
C PHE A 152 -9.00 -1.08 -4.30
N GLU A 153 -9.60 0.02 -4.76
CA GLU A 153 -9.04 0.94 -5.75
C GLU A 153 -9.01 2.35 -5.13
N PRO A 154 -7.88 2.77 -4.50
CA PRO A 154 -7.77 4.09 -3.92
C PRO A 154 -7.60 5.16 -4.99
N LEU A 155 -8.55 6.09 -5.09
CA LEU A 155 -8.50 7.25 -5.97
C LEU A 155 -7.59 8.36 -5.42
N THR A 156 -7.32 8.34 -4.14
CA THR A 156 -6.35 9.19 -3.42
C THR A 156 -5.31 8.30 -2.75
N GLY A 157 -4.19 8.88 -2.29
CA GLY A 157 -3.10 8.14 -1.64
C GLY A 157 -2.68 8.75 -0.31
N ARG A 158 -3.57 8.75 0.70
CA ARG A 158 -3.24 9.25 2.04
C ARG A 158 -2.61 8.16 2.90
N THR A 159 -1.79 8.57 3.86
CA THR A 159 -1.19 7.64 4.84
C THR A 159 -2.28 6.84 5.55
N HIS A 160 -2.10 5.52 5.64
CA HIS A 160 -3.04 4.56 6.25
C HIS A 160 -4.48 4.60 5.69
N GLN A 161 -4.69 5.14 4.48
CA GLN A 161 -6.04 5.35 3.93
C GLN A 161 -6.88 4.09 3.95
N LEU A 162 -6.40 3.00 3.33
CA LEU A 162 -7.15 1.74 3.26
C LEU A 162 -7.41 1.14 4.64
N ARG A 163 -6.46 1.25 5.54
CA ARG A 163 -6.56 0.76 6.92
C ARG A 163 -7.65 1.49 7.70
N LEU A 164 -7.67 2.84 7.63
CA LEU A 164 -8.70 3.65 8.28
C LEU A 164 -10.07 3.48 7.62
N HIS A 165 -10.13 3.43 6.28
CA HIS A 165 -11.38 3.20 5.53
C HIS A 165 -12.01 1.85 5.85
N SER A 166 -11.20 0.82 6.10
CA SER A 166 -11.68 -0.50 6.50
C SER A 166 -12.21 -0.49 7.93
N ALA A 167 -11.45 0.07 8.88
CA ALA A 167 -11.74 -0.05 10.30
C ALA A 167 -12.80 0.93 10.81
N HIS A 168 -12.86 2.15 10.26
CA HIS A 168 -13.75 3.20 10.77
C HIS A 168 -15.22 2.89 10.50
N GLU A 169 -16.11 3.15 11.47
CA GLU A 169 -17.57 2.92 11.37
C GLU A 169 -18.24 3.64 10.17
N LYS A 170 -17.73 4.83 9.80
CA LYS A 170 -18.18 5.58 8.62
C LYS A 170 -17.57 5.06 7.30
N GLY A 171 -16.65 4.10 7.37
CA GLY A 171 -16.14 3.32 6.25
C GLY A 171 -16.82 1.95 6.19
N LEU A 172 -16.05 0.86 6.30
CA LEU A 172 -16.60 -0.49 6.30
C LEU A 172 -16.95 -0.99 7.71
N GLY A 173 -16.34 -0.45 8.77
CA GLY A 173 -16.47 -0.96 10.14
C GLY A 173 -15.85 -2.34 10.36
N HIS A 174 -15.03 -2.81 9.41
CA HIS A 174 -14.37 -4.09 9.39
C HIS A 174 -12.86 -3.89 9.21
N PRO A 175 -12.05 -3.94 10.28
CA PRO A 175 -10.61 -3.77 10.19
C PRO A 175 -9.95 -4.80 9.28
N ILE A 176 -8.78 -4.47 8.76
CA ILE A 176 -7.95 -5.43 8.02
C ILE A 176 -7.36 -6.42 9.04
N VAL A 177 -7.42 -7.71 8.73
CA VAL A 177 -6.85 -8.78 9.54
C VAL A 177 -5.36 -8.51 9.79
N GLY A 178 -4.93 -8.60 11.05
CA GLY A 178 -3.55 -8.31 11.47
C GLY A 178 -3.19 -6.84 11.57
N ASP A 179 -4.17 -5.92 11.47
CA ASP A 179 -3.90 -4.49 11.66
C ASP A 179 -3.74 -4.15 13.15
N ARG A 180 -2.48 -3.98 13.58
CA ARG A 180 -2.14 -3.65 14.97
C ARG A 180 -2.51 -2.22 15.38
N LEU A 181 -2.81 -1.34 14.43
CA LEU A 181 -3.15 0.06 14.71
C LEU A 181 -4.65 0.29 14.75
N TYR A 182 -5.41 -0.34 13.87
CA TYR A 182 -6.84 -0.07 13.69
C TYR A 182 -7.72 -1.31 13.90
N GLY A 183 -7.14 -2.51 14.00
CA GLY A 183 -7.86 -3.77 14.15
C GLY A 183 -8.03 -4.22 15.59
N SER A 184 -8.58 -5.43 15.74
CA SER A 184 -8.82 -6.10 17.03
C SER A 184 -7.54 -6.61 17.71
N GLY A 185 -6.38 -6.56 17.01
CA GLY A 185 -5.15 -7.18 17.48
C GLY A 185 -5.12 -8.69 17.26
N SER A 186 -5.90 -9.20 16.28
CA SER A 186 -5.91 -10.62 15.91
C SER A 186 -4.50 -11.18 15.76
N GLU A 187 -4.31 -12.44 16.15
CA GLU A 187 -3.02 -13.15 16.31
C GLU A 187 -2.22 -13.41 15.02
N THR A 188 -2.51 -12.70 13.95
CA THR A 188 -1.74 -12.86 12.72
C THR A 188 -0.41 -12.15 12.81
N SER A 189 0.63 -12.77 12.26
CA SER A 189 2.00 -12.25 12.26
C SER A 189 2.16 -10.98 11.41
N ARG A 190 1.19 -10.64 10.53
CA ARG A 190 1.29 -9.53 9.58
C ARG A 190 -0.06 -8.94 9.17
N LEU A 191 -0.03 -7.73 8.64
CA LEU A 191 -1.18 -7.06 8.01
C LEU A 191 -1.55 -7.77 6.69
N MET A 192 -2.81 -8.20 6.54
CA MET A 192 -3.33 -8.82 5.33
C MET A 192 -3.78 -7.75 4.32
N LEU A 193 -2.82 -6.94 3.86
CA LEU A 193 -3.00 -5.89 2.84
C LEU A 193 -1.86 -5.97 1.83
N HIS A 194 -2.22 -6.13 0.55
CA HIS A 194 -1.27 -6.34 -0.53
C HIS A 194 -1.54 -5.40 -1.72
N ALA A 195 -0.52 -4.70 -2.20
CA ALA A 195 -0.55 -3.92 -3.43
C ALA A 195 -0.52 -4.86 -4.65
N TYR A 196 -1.71 -5.23 -5.11
CA TYR A 196 -1.96 -6.30 -6.08
C TYR A 196 -1.69 -5.89 -7.53
N THR A 197 -2.15 -4.70 -7.94
CA THR A 197 -1.96 -4.22 -9.31
C THR A 197 -1.38 -2.80 -9.30
N LEU A 198 -0.44 -2.57 -10.20
CA LEU A 198 0.17 -1.26 -10.44
C LEU A 198 0.20 -1.01 -11.94
N GLN A 199 -0.43 0.11 -12.40
CA GLN A 199 -0.45 0.51 -13.80
C GLN A 199 -0.02 1.96 -13.94
N PHE A 200 0.86 2.23 -14.90
CA PHE A 200 1.37 3.56 -15.20
C PHE A 200 1.92 3.60 -16.63
N THR A 201 2.21 4.79 -17.14
CA THR A 201 2.92 4.95 -18.41
C THR A 201 4.42 4.91 -18.16
N HIS A 202 5.15 4.11 -18.93
CA HIS A 202 6.60 4.01 -18.80
C HIS A 202 7.27 5.35 -19.09
N PRO A 203 8.10 5.90 -18.17
CA PRO A 203 8.56 7.28 -18.25
C PRO A 203 9.46 7.57 -19.46
N SER A 204 10.17 6.58 -20.00
CA SER A 204 11.09 6.77 -21.13
C SER A 204 10.49 6.33 -22.46
N THR A 205 9.64 5.29 -22.49
CA THR A 205 9.11 4.73 -23.74
C THR A 205 7.69 5.18 -24.05
N GLY A 206 6.95 5.70 -23.08
CA GLY A 206 5.55 6.05 -23.23
C GLY A 206 4.58 4.84 -23.29
N GLN A 207 5.07 3.62 -23.14
CA GLN A 207 4.25 2.41 -23.17
C GLN A 207 3.41 2.28 -21.89
N ALA A 208 2.18 1.77 -22.02
CA ALA A 208 1.36 1.42 -20.89
C ALA A 208 1.94 0.16 -20.21
N MET A 209 2.27 0.28 -18.93
CA MET A 209 2.80 -0.80 -18.11
C MET A 209 1.73 -1.27 -17.13
N ARG A 210 1.60 -2.59 -16.98
CA ARG A 210 0.74 -3.20 -15.97
C ARG A 210 1.44 -4.38 -15.33
N PHE A 211 1.50 -4.34 -14.00
CA PHE A 211 2.01 -5.41 -13.18
C PHE A 211 0.89 -5.94 -12.29
N THR A 212 0.85 -7.24 -12.11
CA THR A 212 -0.09 -7.91 -11.20
C THR A 212 0.67 -8.95 -10.41
N LEU A 213 0.45 -8.99 -9.10
CA LEU A 213 1.11 -9.89 -8.18
C LEU A 213 0.11 -10.35 -7.12
N ASP A 214 -0.20 -11.64 -7.11
CA ASP A 214 -1.14 -12.20 -6.15
C ASP A 214 -0.59 -12.14 -4.72
N PRO A 215 -1.46 -11.86 -3.71
CA PRO A 215 -1.07 -12.00 -2.31
C PRO A 215 -0.78 -13.47 -1.97
N ASP A 216 0.08 -13.67 -0.98
CA ASP A 216 0.44 -14.98 -0.42
C ASP A 216 -0.48 -15.40 0.76
N PHE A 217 -1.68 -14.81 0.85
CA PHE A 217 -2.73 -15.09 1.83
C PHE A 217 -4.11 -15.24 1.19
#